data_8fbbf9361889cc3cbf2056e45eef16b1
#
_entry.id   8fbbf9361889cc3cbf2056e45eef16b1
#
_cell.length_a   1.000
_cell.length_b   1.000
_cell.length_c   1.000
_cell.angle_alpha   90.00
_cell.angle_beta   90.00
_cell.angle_gamma   90.00
#
_symmetry.space_group_name_H-M   'P 1'
#
loop_
_entity.id
_entity.type
_entity.pdbx_description
1 polymer ?
#
loop_
_entity_poly.entity_id
_entity_poly.type
_entity_poly.pdbx_seq_one_letter_code
_entity_poly.pdbx_strand_id
1 'polypeptide(L)'
;MSAGPDLGAVFDEHVASEFETQDIDATMRTMVDEPYVWHVPALTGASGGEAVRGFYTSQFIGHTPADAVLRPISRTVSSDRVVDEFVLEFTHDAEVPFMLPGVPPTGRKVRVPTVVVMGFEGQKIAYEHIYWDQATVLVQLGLLERGSLPVADADEAERLLELAGGEEPLPA
;
A
#
# COMPACT_ATOMS: atom_id res chain seq x y z
N MET A 1 -18.21 28.22 10.47
CA MET A 1 -17.69 26.92 10.95
C MET A 1 -16.45 26.63 10.12
N SER A 2 -15.28 26.59 10.73
CA SER A 2 -14.05 26.19 10.00
C SER A 2 -14.23 24.73 9.55
N ALA A 3 -14.05 24.46 8.28
CA ALA A 3 -13.95 23.08 7.83
C ALA A 3 -12.83 22.40 8.64
N GLY A 4 -13.06 21.20 9.10
CA GLY A 4 -12.02 20.39 9.75
C GLY A 4 -10.84 20.13 8.79
N PRO A 5 -9.75 19.54 9.29
CA PRO A 5 -8.61 19.20 8.43
C PRO A 5 -9.08 18.28 7.30
N ASP A 6 -8.53 18.51 6.10
CA ASP A 6 -8.75 17.62 4.97
C ASP A 6 -7.79 16.42 5.07
N LEU A 7 -8.23 15.37 5.76
CA LEU A 7 -7.42 14.17 5.96
C LEU A 7 -7.18 13.41 4.65
N GLY A 8 -8.08 13.56 3.68
CA GLY A 8 -7.86 13.01 2.34
C GLY A 8 -6.66 13.65 1.65
N ALA A 9 -6.52 14.97 1.75
CA ALA A 9 -5.37 15.67 1.19
C ALA A 9 -4.05 15.30 1.89
N VAL A 10 -4.07 15.06 3.22
CA VAL A 10 -2.88 14.58 3.94
C VAL A 10 -2.50 13.16 3.50
N PHE A 11 -3.50 12.29 3.29
CA PHE A 11 -3.29 10.96 2.72
C PHE A 11 -2.62 11.05 1.35
N ASP A 12 -3.14 11.91 0.45
CA ASP A 12 -2.59 12.07 -0.89
C ASP A 12 -1.15 12.61 -0.86
N GLU A 13 -0.86 13.59 -0.01
CA GLU A 13 0.50 14.12 0.19
C GLU A 13 1.47 13.02 0.66
N HIS A 14 1.03 12.18 1.59
CA HIS A 14 1.83 11.08 2.12
C HIS A 14 2.17 10.06 1.01
N VAL A 15 1.15 9.57 0.31
CA VAL A 15 1.31 8.59 -0.78
C VAL A 15 2.17 9.15 -1.91
N ALA A 16 1.96 10.41 -2.31
CA ALA A 16 2.82 11.07 -3.31
C ALA A 16 4.28 11.16 -2.84
N SER A 17 4.52 11.37 -1.54
CA SER A 17 5.87 11.39 -0.99
C SER A 17 6.54 10.01 -1.02
N GLU A 18 5.77 8.94 -0.88
CA GLU A 18 6.27 7.56 -0.93
C GLU A 18 6.55 7.08 -2.35
N PHE A 19 5.63 7.32 -3.28
CA PHE A 19 5.65 6.71 -4.61
C PHE A 19 6.16 7.65 -5.70
N GLU A 20 5.77 8.94 -5.69
CA GLU A 20 6.13 9.87 -6.76
C GLU A 20 7.48 10.54 -6.51
N THR A 21 7.64 11.19 -5.35
CA THR A 21 8.86 11.94 -5.03
C THR A 21 9.92 11.11 -4.33
N GLN A 22 9.52 10.00 -3.72
CA GLN A 22 10.36 9.10 -2.92
C GLN A 22 11.19 9.86 -1.87
N ASP A 23 10.55 10.83 -1.21
CA ASP A 23 11.15 11.73 -0.22
C ASP A 23 10.79 11.28 1.20
N ILE A 24 11.71 10.57 1.85
CA ILE A 24 11.55 10.06 3.22
C ILE A 24 11.25 11.19 4.22
N ASP A 25 11.89 12.35 4.06
CA ASP A 25 11.66 13.47 4.97
C ASP A 25 10.26 14.08 4.78
N ALA A 26 9.77 14.13 3.54
CA ALA A 26 8.40 14.55 3.24
C ALA A 26 7.40 13.54 3.84
N THR A 27 7.60 12.24 3.60
CA THR A 27 6.78 11.16 4.17
C THR A 27 6.69 11.29 5.70
N MET A 28 7.82 11.36 6.39
CA MET A 28 7.86 11.48 7.86
C MET A 28 7.23 12.78 8.38
N ARG A 29 7.26 13.88 7.61
CA ARG A 29 6.61 15.14 8.00
C ARG A 29 5.08 15.05 8.07
N THR A 30 4.45 14.13 7.35
CA THR A 30 3.01 13.90 7.42
C THR A 30 2.59 13.08 8.64
N MET A 31 3.53 12.44 9.31
CA MET A 31 3.29 11.56 10.46
C MET A 31 3.49 12.27 11.81
N VAL A 32 2.96 11.68 12.89
CA VAL A 32 3.29 12.05 14.27
C VAL A 32 4.74 11.67 14.61
N ASP A 33 5.25 12.08 15.78
CA ASP A 33 6.63 11.79 16.18
C ASP A 33 6.88 10.28 16.40
N GLU A 34 5.87 9.55 16.90
CA GLU A 34 5.95 8.12 17.21
C GLU A 34 4.85 7.32 16.45
N PRO A 35 4.91 7.24 15.12
CA PRO A 35 3.93 6.52 14.33
C PRO A 35 4.21 5.01 14.32
N TYR A 36 3.29 4.24 13.76
CA TYR A 36 3.61 2.88 13.32
C TYR A 36 3.00 2.57 11.95
N VAL A 37 3.66 1.68 11.21
CA VAL A 37 3.23 1.17 9.91
C VAL A 37 3.23 -0.35 9.96
N TRP A 38 2.18 -1.00 9.48
CA TRP A 38 2.06 -2.44 9.55
C TRP A 38 1.44 -3.05 8.29
N HIS A 39 2.22 -3.81 7.55
CA HIS A 39 1.78 -4.63 6.43
C HIS A 39 1.34 -5.98 6.96
N VAL A 40 0.06 -6.10 7.23
CA VAL A 40 -0.53 -7.22 7.98
C VAL A 40 -0.24 -8.60 7.37
N PRO A 41 -0.36 -8.81 6.04
CA PRO A 41 -0.15 -10.12 5.44
C PRO A 41 1.29 -10.62 5.47
N ALA A 42 2.27 -9.71 5.43
CA ALA A 42 3.70 -10.05 5.37
C ALA A 42 4.40 -9.91 6.73
N LEU A 43 3.71 -9.35 7.74
CA LEU A 43 4.25 -9.02 9.06
C LEU A 43 5.48 -8.11 8.99
N THR A 44 5.48 -7.19 8.02
CA THR A 44 6.52 -6.18 7.84
C THR A 44 6.03 -4.81 8.32
N GLY A 45 6.95 -3.95 8.69
CA GLY A 45 6.65 -2.63 9.22
C GLY A 45 7.51 -2.28 10.42
N ALA A 46 7.14 -1.21 11.11
CA ALA A 46 7.87 -0.72 12.28
C ALA A 46 6.96 0.11 13.19
N SER A 47 7.42 0.35 14.41
CA SER A 47 6.75 1.21 15.39
C SER A 47 7.76 2.16 16.05
N GLY A 48 7.41 3.45 16.15
CA GLY A 48 8.27 4.53 16.62
C GLY A 48 8.97 5.27 15.48
N GLY A 49 9.19 6.58 15.63
CA GLY A 49 9.63 7.46 14.55
C GLY A 49 10.93 7.04 13.89
N GLU A 50 11.95 6.68 14.68
CA GLU A 50 13.25 6.21 14.16
C GLU A 50 13.12 4.87 13.43
N ALA A 51 12.35 3.92 13.99
CA ALA A 51 12.16 2.60 13.40
C ALA A 51 11.33 2.67 12.10
N VAL A 52 10.28 3.50 12.05
CA VAL A 52 9.48 3.73 10.85
C VAL A 52 10.32 4.38 9.75
N ARG A 53 11.12 5.40 10.08
CA ARG A 53 12.08 5.99 9.12
C ARG A 53 13.04 4.93 8.58
N GLY A 54 13.58 4.08 9.45
CA GLY A 54 14.46 2.97 9.06
C GLY A 54 13.78 1.98 8.12
N PHE A 55 12.52 1.64 8.38
CA PHE A 55 11.70 0.79 7.52
C PHE A 55 11.51 1.41 6.14
N TYR A 56 11.08 2.68 6.06
CA TYR A 56 10.92 3.39 4.79
C TYR A 56 12.22 3.43 4.00
N THR A 57 13.34 3.71 4.66
CA THR A 57 14.65 3.82 4.02
C THR A 57 15.15 2.49 3.43
N SER A 58 14.91 1.38 4.14
CA SER A 58 15.55 0.10 3.80
C SER A 58 14.63 -0.92 3.13
N GLN A 59 13.31 -0.72 3.19
CA GLN A 59 12.37 -1.74 2.73
C GLN A 59 11.23 -1.24 1.85
N PHE A 60 10.97 0.08 1.81
CA PHE A 60 9.80 0.61 1.12
C PHE A 60 10.17 1.62 0.02
N ILE A 61 10.66 2.81 0.40
CA ILE A 61 10.99 3.88 -0.56
C ILE A 61 12.19 3.45 -1.41
N GLY A 62 12.01 3.48 -2.73
CA GLY A 62 13.01 2.99 -3.68
C GLY A 62 12.99 1.47 -3.91
N HIS A 63 12.08 0.74 -3.23
CA HIS A 63 11.86 -0.70 -3.43
C HIS A 63 10.52 -1.02 -4.10
N THR A 64 9.80 0.00 -4.55
CA THR A 64 8.59 -0.17 -5.35
C THR A 64 8.99 -0.38 -6.81
N PRO A 65 8.46 -1.41 -7.50
CA PRO A 65 8.72 -1.61 -8.93
C PRO A 65 8.35 -0.38 -9.76
N ALA A 66 9.16 -0.09 -10.80
CA ALA A 66 9.03 1.15 -11.58
C ALA A 66 7.73 1.24 -12.40
N ASP A 67 7.06 0.11 -12.66
CA ASP A 67 5.78 0.03 -13.34
C ASP A 67 4.58 -0.11 -12.38
N ALA A 68 4.80 0.10 -11.08
CA ALA A 68 3.73 0.02 -10.10
C ALA A 68 2.68 1.11 -10.35
N VAL A 69 1.41 0.72 -10.30
CA VAL A 69 0.27 1.62 -10.41
C VAL A 69 -0.79 1.27 -9.38
N LEU A 70 -1.47 2.29 -8.88
CA LEU A 70 -2.62 2.18 -7.99
C LEU A 70 -3.89 2.48 -8.80
N ARG A 71 -4.82 1.51 -8.87
CA ARG A 71 -6.14 1.71 -9.50
C ARG A 71 -7.17 1.94 -8.41
N PRO A 72 -7.65 3.17 -8.22
CA PRO A 72 -8.61 3.49 -7.15
C PRO A 72 -9.90 2.70 -7.28
N ILE A 73 -10.48 2.30 -6.15
CA ILE A 73 -11.79 1.67 -6.05
C ILE A 73 -12.71 2.54 -5.20
N SER A 74 -12.34 2.81 -3.96
CA SER A 74 -13.15 3.61 -3.06
C SER A 74 -12.32 4.30 -1.99
N ARG A 75 -12.82 5.43 -1.48
CA ARG A 75 -12.23 6.11 -0.33
C ARG A 75 -13.30 6.53 0.65
N THR A 76 -13.06 6.28 1.92
CA THR A 76 -13.87 6.77 3.03
C THR A 76 -13.04 7.66 3.94
N VAL A 77 -13.49 8.88 4.16
CA VAL A 77 -12.86 9.85 5.07
C VAL A 77 -13.76 10.10 6.26
N SER A 78 -13.25 9.91 7.47
CA SER A 78 -13.93 10.27 8.73
C SER A 78 -13.21 11.44 9.41
N SER A 79 -13.58 11.73 10.66
CA SER A 79 -12.95 12.80 11.44
C SER A 79 -11.53 12.48 11.91
N ASP A 80 -11.15 11.21 11.91
CA ASP A 80 -9.88 10.71 12.47
C ASP A 80 -9.25 9.57 11.66
N ARG A 81 -9.83 9.24 10.50
CA ARG A 81 -9.39 8.08 9.72
C ARG A 81 -9.71 8.24 8.23
N VAL A 82 -8.80 7.72 7.42
CA VAL A 82 -9.01 7.48 5.98
C VAL A 82 -8.91 5.98 5.74
N VAL A 83 -9.84 5.43 4.98
CA VAL A 83 -9.76 4.08 4.44
C VAL A 83 -9.75 4.20 2.93
N ASP A 84 -8.71 3.70 2.30
CA ASP A 84 -8.52 3.71 0.85
C ASP A 84 -8.47 2.29 0.31
N GLU A 85 -9.18 2.05 -0.78
CA GLU A 85 -9.26 0.77 -1.46
C GLU A 85 -8.85 0.94 -2.91
N PHE A 86 -7.91 0.13 -3.37
CA PHE A 86 -7.37 0.16 -4.72
C PHE A 86 -6.85 -1.21 -5.15
N VAL A 87 -6.64 -1.41 -6.43
CA VAL A 87 -5.84 -2.53 -6.94
C VAL A 87 -4.40 -2.06 -7.15
N LEU A 88 -3.46 -2.70 -6.48
CA LEU A 88 -2.03 -2.53 -6.73
C LEU A 88 -1.62 -3.47 -7.87
N GLU A 89 -0.99 -2.91 -8.91
CA GLU A 89 -0.44 -3.65 -10.03
C GLU A 89 1.05 -3.36 -10.18
N PHE A 90 1.87 -4.39 -10.39
CA PHE A 90 3.30 -4.23 -10.68
C PHE A 90 3.90 -5.49 -11.31
N THR A 91 5.08 -5.35 -11.90
CA THR A 91 5.92 -6.48 -12.30
C THR A 91 6.98 -6.74 -11.22
N HIS A 92 7.05 -7.96 -10.69
CA HIS A 92 8.03 -8.36 -9.68
C HIS A 92 9.40 -8.61 -10.33
N ASP A 93 10.03 -7.54 -10.83
CA ASP A 93 11.35 -7.53 -11.49
C ASP A 93 12.49 -7.04 -10.58
N ALA A 94 12.13 -6.56 -9.38
CA ALA A 94 13.03 -6.18 -8.29
C ALA A 94 12.56 -6.81 -6.97
N GLU A 95 13.39 -6.75 -5.93
CA GLU A 95 12.97 -7.14 -4.58
C GLU A 95 11.94 -6.14 -4.03
N VAL A 96 10.87 -6.65 -3.43
CA VAL A 96 9.79 -5.87 -2.79
C VAL A 96 9.70 -6.28 -1.31
N PRO A 97 10.65 -5.85 -0.47
CA PRO A 97 10.82 -6.40 0.88
C PRO A 97 9.62 -6.20 1.80
N PHE A 98 8.86 -5.11 1.62
CA PHE A 98 7.68 -4.84 2.43
C PHE A 98 6.53 -5.82 2.17
N MET A 99 6.42 -6.40 0.97
CA MET A 99 5.37 -7.33 0.58
C MET A 99 5.87 -8.78 0.48
N LEU A 100 7.09 -8.98 0.03
CA LEU A 100 7.70 -10.25 -0.33
C LEU A 100 9.10 -10.40 0.31
N PRO A 101 9.23 -10.33 1.65
CA PRO A 101 10.52 -10.38 2.30
C PRO A 101 11.27 -11.68 1.96
N GLY A 102 12.49 -11.54 1.44
CA GLY A 102 13.35 -12.67 1.09
C GLY A 102 12.96 -13.42 -0.20
N VAL A 103 11.98 -12.94 -0.96
CA VAL A 103 11.59 -13.53 -2.24
C VAL A 103 12.35 -12.83 -3.38
N PRO A 104 13.19 -13.57 -4.14
CA PRO A 104 13.89 -13.00 -5.28
C PRO A 104 12.92 -12.67 -6.43
N PRO A 105 13.25 -11.69 -7.30
CA PRO A 105 12.44 -11.30 -8.44
C PRO A 105 12.03 -12.49 -9.32
N THR A 106 10.75 -12.56 -9.68
CA THR A 106 10.19 -13.63 -10.52
C THR A 106 9.94 -13.20 -11.96
N GLY A 107 9.94 -11.89 -12.24
CA GLY A 107 9.57 -11.30 -13.52
C GLY A 107 8.07 -11.40 -13.86
N ARG A 108 7.24 -11.85 -12.92
CA ARG A 108 5.79 -12.02 -13.11
C ARG A 108 5.02 -10.79 -12.67
N LYS A 109 3.86 -10.59 -13.29
CA LYS A 109 2.93 -9.52 -12.91
C LYS A 109 2.10 -9.92 -11.70
N VAL A 110 1.84 -8.93 -10.85
CA VAL A 110 0.95 -9.01 -9.69
C VAL A 110 -0.17 -7.99 -9.87
N ARG A 111 -1.39 -8.39 -9.56
CA ARG A 111 -2.57 -7.54 -9.39
C ARG A 111 -3.29 -7.98 -8.13
N VAL A 112 -3.37 -7.10 -7.15
CA VAL A 112 -3.97 -7.48 -5.87
C VAL A 112 -4.80 -6.34 -5.29
N PRO A 113 -6.06 -6.59 -4.92
CA PRO A 113 -6.84 -5.65 -4.14
C PRO A 113 -6.16 -5.36 -2.80
N THR A 114 -6.02 -4.08 -2.50
CA THR A 114 -5.32 -3.59 -1.31
C THR A 114 -6.20 -2.58 -0.58
N VAL A 115 -6.19 -2.66 0.73
CA VAL A 115 -6.87 -1.71 1.61
C VAL A 115 -5.83 -1.09 2.54
N VAL A 116 -5.82 0.24 2.59
CA VAL A 116 -5.03 1.01 3.55
C VAL A 116 -5.97 1.68 4.54
N VAL A 117 -5.70 1.51 5.81
CA VAL A 117 -6.39 2.19 6.91
C VAL A 117 -5.39 3.11 7.59
N MET A 118 -5.52 4.42 7.37
CA MET A 118 -4.73 5.44 8.07
C MET A 118 -5.51 6.05 9.21
N GLY A 119 -4.93 6.06 10.41
CA GLY A 119 -5.47 6.77 11.56
C GLY A 119 -4.70 8.05 11.82
N PHE A 120 -5.39 9.09 12.29
CA PHE A 120 -4.84 10.43 12.44
C PHE A 120 -4.97 10.95 13.86
N GLU A 121 -3.94 11.68 14.30
CA GLU A 121 -3.97 12.58 15.45
C GLU A 121 -3.89 14.02 14.92
N GLY A 122 -5.01 14.75 14.97
CA GLY A 122 -5.12 16.07 14.32
C GLY A 122 -4.97 15.95 12.80
N GLN A 123 -3.88 16.49 12.26
CA GLN A 123 -3.55 16.45 10.82
C GLN A 123 -2.31 15.59 10.54
N LYS A 124 -1.93 14.72 11.47
CA LYS A 124 -0.76 13.85 11.33
C LYS A 124 -1.17 12.39 11.37
N ILE A 125 -0.55 11.60 10.52
CA ILE A 125 -0.76 10.16 10.48
C ILE A 125 -0.13 9.54 11.71
N ALA A 126 -0.95 8.86 12.52
CA ALA A 126 -0.52 8.14 13.71
C ALA A 126 -0.18 6.69 13.40
N TYR A 127 -0.90 6.11 12.45
CA TYR A 127 -0.64 4.73 12.04
C TYR A 127 -1.18 4.42 10.65
N GLU A 128 -0.64 3.33 10.08
CA GLU A 128 -1.10 2.71 8.85
C GLU A 128 -1.23 1.20 9.04
N HIS A 129 -2.37 0.66 8.62
CA HIS A 129 -2.58 -0.77 8.44
C HIS A 129 -2.82 -1.06 6.97
N ILE A 130 -2.00 -1.90 6.38
CA ILE A 130 -2.08 -2.25 4.98
C ILE A 130 -2.45 -3.72 4.86
N TYR A 131 -3.47 -4.02 4.06
CA TYR A 131 -4.04 -5.34 3.87
C TYR A 131 -4.09 -5.71 2.39
N TRP A 132 -3.71 -6.93 2.07
CA TRP A 132 -3.92 -7.58 0.78
C TRP A 132 -4.04 -9.09 0.96
N ASP A 133 -4.43 -9.83 -0.07
CA ASP A 133 -4.40 -11.29 -0.04
C ASP A 133 -3.02 -11.81 -0.47
N GLN A 134 -2.22 -12.25 0.50
CA GLN A 134 -0.89 -12.78 0.24
C GLN A 134 -0.93 -14.10 -0.54
N ALA A 135 -1.95 -14.93 -0.35
CA ALA A 135 -2.07 -16.17 -1.09
C ALA A 135 -2.27 -15.92 -2.58
N THR A 136 -3.11 -14.93 -2.94
CA THR A 136 -3.29 -14.46 -4.32
C THR A 136 -1.98 -13.95 -4.93
N VAL A 137 -1.19 -13.17 -4.20
CA VAL A 137 0.12 -12.70 -4.65
C VAL A 137 1.05 -13.89 -4.92
N LEU A 138 1.16 -14.83 -3.99
CA LEU A 138 2.04 -16.00 -4.14
C LEU A 138 1.61 -16.92 -5.29
N VAL A 139 0.32 -17.06 -5.57
CA VAL A 139 -0.18 -17.81 -6.72
C VAL A 139 0.24 -17.15 -8.03
N GLN A 140 0.04 -15.84 -8.17
CA GLN A 140 0.42 -15.08 -9.37
C GLN A 140 1.93 -15.15 -9.64
N LEU A 141 2.73 -15.15 -8.58
CA LEU A 141 4.18 -15.30 -8.68
C LEU A 141 4.64 -16.76 -8.94
N GLY A 142 3.74 -17.74 -8.87
CA GLY A 142 4.04 -19.16 -9.03
C GLY A 142 4.81 -19.76 -7.86
N LEU A 143 4.70 -19.13 -6.69
CA LEU A 143 5.31 -19.59 -5.43
C LEU A 143 4.34 -20.45 -4.61
N LEU A 144 3.05 -20.36 -4.91
CA LEU A 144 1.99 -21.19 -4.34
C LEU A 144 1.20 -21.83 -5.49
N GLU A 145 1.08 -23.17 -5.46
CA GLU A 145 0.19 -23.89 -6.38
C GLU A 145 -1.26 -23.73 -5.94
N ARG A 146 -2.09 -23.14 -6.79
CA ARG A 146 -3.53 -22.98 -6.52
C ARG A 146 -4.22 -24.32 -6.26
N GLY A 147 -4.04 -25.30 -7.15
CA GLY A 147 -4.67 -26.61 -7.05
C GLY A 147 -6.17 -26.52 -6.74
N SER A 148 -6.60 -27.18 -5.65
CA SER A 148 -7.97 -27.12 -5.12
C SER A 148 -8.17 -26.09 -4.00
N LEU A 149 -7.17 -25.25 -3.72
CA LEU A 149 -7.27 -24.22 -2.68
C LEU A 149 -8.25 -23.11 -3.12
N PRO A 150 -9.09 -22.61 -2.22
CA PRO A 150 -10.00 -21.49 -2.50
C PRO A 150 -9.24 -20.15 -2.45
N VAL A 151 -8.31 -19.98 -3.39
CA VAL A 151 -7.44 -18.80 -3.49
C VAL A 151 -7.76 -18.08 -4.80
N ALA A 152 -7.85 -16.78 -4.76
CA ALA A 152 -8.06 -15.94 -5.94
C ALA A 152 -6.84 -15.90 -6.87
N ASP A 153 -7.00 -15.30 -8.03
CA ASP A 153 -5.98 -15.09 -9.05
C ASP A 153 -6.10 -13.64 -9.57
N ALA A 154 -5.30 -13.24 -10.56
CA ALA A 154 -5.34 -11.91 -11.17
C ALA A 154 -6.73 -11.51 -11.70
N ASP A 155 -7.52 -12.47 -12.17
CA ASP A 155 -8.88 -12.25 -12.67
C ASP A 155 -9.83 -11.66 -11.60
N GLU A 156 -9.59 -11.90 -10.33
CA GLU A 156 -10.40 -11.37 -9.24
C GLU A 156 -10.23 -9.85 -9.09
N ALA A 157 -9.01 -9.35 -9.23
CA ALA A 157 -8.72 -7.92 -9.22
C ALA A 157 -9.39 -7.19 -10.39
N GLU A 158 -9.35 -7.77 -11.60
CA GLU A 158 -10.03 -7.23 -12.78
C GLU A 158 -11.56 -7.21 -12.57
N ARG A 159 -12.10 -8.30 -12.04
CA ARG A 159 -13.52 -8.39 -11.73
C ARG A 159 -13.98 -7.35 -10.71
N LEU A 160 -13.17 -7.08 -9.70
CA LEU A 160 -13.47 -6.05 -8.70
C LEU A 160 -13.47 -4.65 -9.33
N LEU A 161 -12.49 -4.33 -10.18
CA LEU A 161 -12.43 -3.06 -10.91
C LEU A 161 -13.65 -2.86 -11.81
N GLU A 162 -14.07 -3.90 -12.56
CA GLU A 162 -15.29 -3.86 -13.38
C GLU A 162 -16.54 -3.55 -12.54
N LEU A 163 -16.69 -4.25 -11.40
CA LEU A 163 -17.86 -4.07 -10.52
C LEU A 163 -17.87 -2.70 -9.84
N ALA A 164 -16.70 -2.15 -9.53
CA ALA A 164 -16.56 -0.84 -8.91
C ALA A 164 -16.74 0.33 -9.91
N GLY A 165 -16.77 0.05 -11.21
CA GLY A 165 -16.89 1.08 -12.26
C GLY A 165 -15.58 1.77 -12.62
N GLY A 166 -14.44 1.19 -12.24
CA GLY A 166 -13.05 1.54 -12.47
C GLY A 166 -12.71 2.99 -12.85
N GLU A 167 -11.97 3.69 -12.02
CA GLU A 167 -11.38 4.98 -12.38
C GLU A 167 -10.02 4.79 -13.09
N GLU A 168 -9.51 5.85 -13.75
CA GLU A 168 -8.18 5.84 -14.36
C GLU A 168 -7.09 5.54 -13.32
N PRO A 169 -6.07 4.72 -13.66
CA PRO A 169 -4.99 4.39 -12.73
C PRO A 169 -4.18 5.63 -12.36
N LEU A 170 -3.80 5.71 -11.08
CA LEU A 170 -2.82 6.68 -10.60
C LEU A 170 -1.43 6.04 -10.65
N PRO A 171 -0.38 6.79 -11.04
CA PRO A 171 0.99 6.31 -10.92
C PRO A 171 1.32 6.04 -9.44
N ALA A 172 2.02 4.97 -9.18
CA ALA A 172 2.57 4.67 -7.87
C ALA A 172 3.93 5.34 -7.69
#